data_26c537a2db5b2e8529e67ed2883df72f
#
_entry.id   26c537a2db5b2e8529e67ed2883df72f
#
_cell.length_a   1.000
_cell.length_b   1.000
_cell.length_c   1.000
_cell.angle_alpha   90.00
_cell.angle_beta   90.00
_cell.angle_gamma   90.00
#
_symmetry.space_group_name_H-M   'P 1'
#
loop_
_entity.id
_entity.type
_entity.pdbx_description
1 polymer ?
#
loop_
_entity_poly.entity_id
_entity_poly.type
_entity_poly.pdbx_seq_one_letter_code
_entity_poly.pdbx_strand_id
1 'polypeptide(L)'
;MASLFILCLYLYFNTLEMTKSSVAHSFRDRYGMELPTKKLARMMYEAHPLLFTNVENARSVLRYIEGKNGEKNREYTKDKEHYMDGARPLNPYSLPASDEKEYVPHVIEGPQRIAALFDVHAPYHSIEALTAALEWLQEHEPTILLIGGDFFDFYGLSRFMKDPDKRSPAEEIRIGVELLKALYVALKPKNVIFKMGNHDERFEHFLWQKMGEMSGLQDLEELKEITLENILRKRLGHEIPLEFIRDKRIIKAGNLNITHGHEFPSGIASPVNVARGLYLRAKANAICGHSHKNSEHSETDINGHMITTWSVGCLCDLHPLYMPINSWNHGVALITLDEDGNVDVQNKRIKNGRIM
;
A
#
# COMPACT_ATOMS: atom_id res chain seq x y z
N MET A 1 9.96 -67.31 1.13
CA MET A 1 10.61 -66.93 2.44
C MET A 1 11.82 -66.01 2.26
N ALA A 2 12.63 -66.15 1.22
CA ALA A 2 13.81 -65.27 1.02
C ALA A 2 13.46 -63.79 0.72
N SER A 3 12.35 -63.53 0.01
CA SER A 3 11.95 -62.14 -0.34
C SER A 3 11.49 -61.26 0.85
N LEU A 4 10.89 -61.92 1.85
CA LEU A 4 10.43 -61.19 3.07
C LEU A 4 11.62 -60.87 4.00
N PHE A 5 12.65 -61.72 3.97
CA PHE A 5 13.86 -61.53 4.77
C PHE A 5 14.74 -60.39 4.20
N ILE A 6 14.81 -60.28 2.88
CA ILE A 6 15.53 -59.20 2.21
C ILE A 6 14.80 -57.87 2.39
N LEU A 7 13.48 -57.87 2.37
CA LEU A 7 12.68 -56.65 2.65
C LEU A 7 12.83 -56.19 4.13
N CYS A 8 12.86 -57.14 5.09
CA CYS A 8 13.12 -56.83 6.48
C CYS A 8 14.56 -56.33 6.69
N LEU A 9 15.56 -56.92 6.02
CA LEU A 9 16.94 -56.43 6.07
C LEU A 9 17.09 -55.06 5.43
N TYR A 10 16.44 -54.79 4.30
CA TYR A 10 16.45 -53.48 3.63
C TYR A 10 15.77 -52.36 4.50
N LEU A 11 14.67 -52.72 5.15
CA LEU A 11 14.03 -51.85 6.13
C LEU A 11 14.87 -51.68 7.42
N TYR A 12 15.56 -52.74 7.84
CA TYR A 12 16.43 -52.69 9.03
C TYR A 12 17.71 -51.87 8.80
N PHE A 13 18.31 -51.94 7.60
CA PHE A 13 19.50 -51.18 7.25
C PHE A 13 19.16 -49.69 6.98
N ASN A 14 17.97 -49.36 6.47
CA ASN A 14 17.52 -47.96 6.34
C ASN A 14 17.12 -47.30 7.69
N THR A 15 16.85 -48.12 8.73
CA THR A 15 16.59 -47.58 10.10
C THR A 15 17.85 -47.34 10.90
N LEU A 16 19.01 -47.87 10.49
CA LEU A 16 20.27 -47.74 11.22
C LEU A 16 20.98 -46.39 11.11
N GLU A 17 20.56 -45.51 10.16
CA GLU A 17 21.09 -44.14 10.00
C GLU A 17 20.13 -43.03 10.43
N MET A 18 18.88 -43.35 10.81
CA MET A 18 17.92 -42.33 11.20
C MET A 18 18.07 -41.94 12.67
N THR A 19 18.75 -40.83 12.92
CA THR A 19 18.81 -40.21 14.24
C THR A 19 17.61 -39.31 14.51
N LYS A 20 17.27 -39.10 15.78
CA LYS A 20 16.22 -38.13 16.15
C LYS A 20 16.48 -36.75 15.58
N SER A 21 17.75 -36.35 15.49
CA SER A 21 18.19 -35.08 14.99
C SER A 21 18.01 -35.00 13.47
N SER A 22 18.39 -36.04 12.71
CA SER A 22 18.24 -36.07 11.26
C SER A 22 16.77 -36.01 10.82
N VAL A 23 15.90 -36.72 11.57
CA VAL A 23 14.44 -36.62 11.35
C VAL A 23 13.92 -35.20 11.63
N ALA A 24 14.39 -34.61 12.76
CA ALA A 24 13.97 -33.24 13.09
C ALA A 24 14.39 -32.20 12.01
N HIS A 25 15.63 -32.34 11.49
CA HIS A 25 16.08 -31.50 10.38
C HIS A 25 15.23 -31.72 9.13
N SER A 26 14.99 -32.96 8.70
CA SER A 26 14.20 -33.27 7.50
C SER A 26 12.76 -32.73 7.59
N PHE A 27 12.16 -32.77 8.80
CA PHE A 27 10.83 -32.21 9.01
C PHE A 27 10.87 -30.67 8.99
N ARG A 28 11.94 -30.03 9.55
CA ARG A 28 12.09 -28.58 9.47
C ARG A 28 12.36 -28.10 8.05
N ASP A 29 13.20 -28.80 7.31
CA ASP A 29 13.47 -28.52 5.89
C ASP A 29 12.20 -28.62 5.07
N ARG A 30 11.36 -29.63 5.35
CA ARG A 30 10.11 -29.84 4.61
C ARG A 30 9.00 -28.84 4.94
N TYR A 31 8.87 -28.44 6.20
CA TYR A 31 7.72 -27.68 6.69
C TYR A 31 8.05 -26.23 7.15
N GLY A 32 9.32 -25.82 7.03
CA GLY A 32 9.75 -24.47 7.36
C GLY A 32 9.64 -24.09 8.83
N MET A 33 10.09 -22.89 9.17
CA MET A 33 10.06 -22.36 10.55
C MET A 33 8.69 -21.82 10.98
N GLU A 34 7.79 -21.55 10.05
CA GLU A 34 6.46 -21.01 10.35
C GLU A 34 5.52 -22.04 10.98
N LEU A 35 5.73 -23.34 10.72
CA LEU A 35 4.93 -24.36 11.37
C LEU A 35 5.28 -24.43 12.86
N PRO A 36 4.30 -24.23 13.78
CA PRO A 36 4.57 -24.24 15.22
C PRO A 36 5.27 -25.52 15.67
N THR A 37 6.36 -25.38 16.44
CA THR A 37 7.17 -26.50 16.95
C THR A 37 6.33 -27.61 17.58
N LYS A 38 5.24 -27.27 18.29
CA LYS A 38 4.35 -28.27 18.93
C LYS A 38 3.58 -29.11 17.89
N LYS A 39 3.13 -28.48 16.80
CA LYS A 39 2.40 -29.17 15.71
C LYS A 39 3.37 -30.08 14.94
N LEU A 40 4.54 -29.56 14.60
CA LEU A 40 5.58 -30.33 13.92
C LEU A 40 6.04 -31.53 14.75
N ALA A 41 6.22 -31.36 16.08
CA ALA A 41 6.57 -32.44 17.01
C ALA A 41 5.54 -33.57 17.02
N ARG A 42 4.25 -33.24 16.94
CA ARG A 42 3.18 -34.25 16.83
C ARG A 42 3.30 -35.05 15.55
N MET A 43 3.48 -34.36 14.41
CA MET A 43 3.65 -35.00 13.10
C MET A 43 4.88 -35.90 13.06
N MET A 44 6.00 -35.46 13.67
CA MET A 44 7.20 -36.27 13.79
C MET A 44 6.98 -37.55 14.62
N TYR A 45 6.31 -37.42 15.77
CA TYR A 45 5.97 -38.56 16.61
C TYR A 45 5.06 -39.54 15.91
N GLU A 46 4.02 -39.07 15.23
CA GLU A 46 3.07 -39.88 14.46
C GLU A 46 3.76 -40.63 13.30
N ALA A 47 4.71 -39.97 12.61
CA ALA A 47 5.47 -40.57 11.51
C ALA A 47 6.56 -41.57 11.99
N HIS A 48 7.14 -41.33 13.18
CA HIS A 48 8.25 -42.14 13.70
C HIS A 48 8.04 -42.55 15.18
N PRO A 49 6.95 -43.30 15.50
CA PRO A 49 6.60 -43.64 16.88
C PRO A 49 7.62 -44.55 17.60
N LEU A 50 8.45 -45.26 16.83
CA LEU A 50 9.53 -46.08 17.36
C LEU A 50 10.79 -45.27 17.74
N LEU A 51 10.96 -44.09 17.14
CA LEU A 51 12.13 -43.24 17.34
C LEU A 51 11.92 -42.26 18.51
N PHE A 52 10.70 -41.77 18.68
CA PHE A 52 10.35 -40.83 19.76
C PHE A 52 9.45 -41.48 20.79
N THR A 53 9.76 -41.28 22.06
CA THR A 53 8.99 -41.88 23.17
C THR A 53 7.62 -41.22 23.37
N ASN A 54 7.51 -39.95 23.02
CA ASN A 54 6.28 -39.16 23.05
C ASN A 54 6.46 -37.86 22.29
N VAL A 55 5.38 -37.07 22.13
CA VAL A 55 5.37 -35.77 21.45
C VAL A 55 6.34 -34.77 22.11
N GLU A 56 6.50 -34.76 23.42
CA GLU A 56 7.42 -33.83 24.09
C GLU A 56 8.88 -34.21 23.86
N ASN A 57 9.21 -35.49 23.68
CA ASN A 57 10.54 -35.92 23.27
C ASN A 57 10.87 -35.42 21.86
N ALA A 58 9.95 -35.56 20.90
CA ALA A 58 10.08 -35.00 19.56
C ALA A 58 10.21 -33.47 19.59
N ARG A 59 9.41 -32.80 20.45
CA ARG A 59 9.47 -31.35 20.62
C ARG A 59 10.79 -30.86 21.22
N SER A 60 11.34 -31.61 22.16
CA SER A 60 12.63 -31.27 22.76
C SER A 60 13.76 -31.33 21.72
N VAL A 61 13.75 -32.32 20.83
CA VAL A 61 14.72 -32.44 19.74
C VAL A 61 14.57 -31.27 18.74
N LEU A 62 13.34 -30.91 18.37
CA LEU A 62 13.08 -29.75 17.53
C LEU A 62 13.60 -28.44 18.16
N ARG A 63 13.32 -28.21 19.45
CA ARG A 63 13.82 -27.03 20.17
C ARG A 63 15.34 -26.99 20.26
N TYR A 64 15.98 -28.14 20.28
CA TYR A 64 17.43 -28.24 20.26
C TYR A 64 18.00 -27.82 18.90
N ILE A 65 17.48 -28.37 17.79
CA ILE A 65 17.95 -27.98 16.44
C ILE A 65 17.57 -26.53 16.08
N GLU A 66 16.46 -26.01 16.64
CA GLU A 66 16.02 -24.63 16.48
C GLU A 66 16.86 -23.64 17.32
N GLY A 67 17.90 -24.09 18.01
CA GLY A 67 18.75 -23.25 18.83
C GLY A 67 18.11 -22.70 20.11
N LYS A 68 16.87 -23.13 20.44
CA LYS A 68 16.18 -22.73 21.67
C LYS A 68 16.81 -23.35 22.91
N ASN A 69 17.52 -24.48 22.76
CA ASN A 69 18.25 -25.19 23.78
C ASN A 69 19.66 -25.51 23.26
N GLY A 70 20.67 -24.69 23.58
CA GLY A 70 22.06 -24.93 23.25
C GLY A 70 22.72 -23.91 22.31
N GLU A 71 23.97 -23.53 22.63
CA GLU A 71 24.70 -22.48 21.88
C GLU A 71 25.13 -22.90 20.46
N LYS A 72 25.55 -24.15 20.30
CA LYS A 72 26.08 -24.67 19.02
C LYS A 72 25.07 -24.66 17.88
N ASN A 73 23.77 -24.72 18.17
CA ASN A 73 22.71 -24.71 17.15
C ASN A 73 22.11 -23.34 16.89
N ARG A 74 22.54 -22.29 17.64
CA ARG A 74 22.11 -20.92 17.37
C ARG A 74 22.67 -20.39 16.04
N GLU A 75 23.82 -20.86 15.61
CA GLU A 75 24.40 -20.51 14.31
C GLU A 75 23.60 -21.11 13.16
N TYR A 76 23.14 -22.34 13.32
CA TYR A 76 22.30 -23.03 12.32
C TYR A 76 20.94 -22.33 12.12
N THR A 77 20.40 -21.70 13.17
CA THR A 77 19.13 -20.97 13.11
C THR A 77 19.28 -19.49 12.73
N LYS A 78 20.51 -19.00 12.58
CA LYS A 78 20.73 -17.64 12.06
C LYS A 78 20.37 -17.53 10.58
N ASP A 79 20.56 -18.59 9.82
CA ASP A 79 20.12 -18.69 8.43
C ASP A 79 18.66 -19.15 8.39
N LYS A 80 17.76 -18.21 8.70
CA LYS A 80 16.31 -18.44 8.60
C LYS A 80 15.85 -18.66 7.16
N GLU A 81 16.57 -18.15 6.18
CA GLU A 81 16.27 -18.28 4.77
C GLU A 81 16.25 -19.76 4.34
N HIS A 82 17.16 -20.58 4.88
CA HIS A 82 17.18 -22.03 4.63
C HIS A 82 15.84 -22.74 4.98
N TYR A 83 15.11 -22.24 5.97
CA TYR A 83 13.80 -22.80 6.36
C TYR A 83 12.61 -22.02 5.80
N MET A 84 12.84 -20.81 5.32
CA MET A 84 11.80 -19.97 4.71
C MET A 84 11.59 -20.31 3.23
N ASP A 85 12.66 -20.71 2.52
CA ASP A 85 12.61 -21.13 1.12
C ASP A 85 12.17 -22.59 0.92
N GLY A 86 12.09 -23.40 1.98
CA GLY A 86 11.51 -24.73 1.92
C GLY A 86 10.05 -24.66 1.52
N ALA A 87 9.69 -25.25 0.38
CA ALA A 87 8.33 -25.30 -0.14
C ALA A 87 7.35 -25.76 0.95
N ARG A 88 6.79 -24.80 1.68
CA ARG A 88 5.65 -25.05 2.56
C ARG A 88 4.54 -25.62 1.69
N PRO A 89 3.96 -26.78 2.00
CA PRO A 89 2.79 -27.21 1.26
C PRO A 89 1.71 -26.15 1.42
N LEU A 90 1.49 -25.37 0.37
CA LEU A 90 0.61 -24.20 0.36
C LEU A 90 -0.82 -24.56 0.79
N ASN A 91 -1.23 -25.82 0.63
CA ASN A 91 -2.58 -26.27 0.97
C ASN A 91 -2.59 -27.72 1.49
N PRO A 92 -2.07 -28.01 2.70
CA PRO A 92 -2.00 -29.38 3.23
C PRO A 92 -3.38 -30.00 3.54
N TYR A 93 -4.43 -29.20 3.54
CA TYR A 93 -5.82 -29.65 3.81
C TYR A 93 -6.69 -29.69 2.57
N SER A 94 -6.11 -29.50 1.37
CA SER A 94 -6.85 -29.46 0.10
C SER A 94 -8.04 -28.48 0.14
N LEU A 95 -7.84 -27.30 0.77
CA LEU A 95 -8.86 -26.25 0.80
C LEU A 95 -9.14 -25.77 -0.64
N PRO A 96 -10.35 -25.35 -0.95
CA PRO A 96 -10.66 -24.78 -2.26
C PRO A 96 -9.77 -23.54 -2.53
N ALA A 97 -9.61 -23.21 -3.81
CA ALA A 97 -8.88 -22.01 -4.21
C ALA A 97 -9.50 -20.77 -3.56
N SER A 98 -8.64 -19.82 -3.17
CA SER A 98 -9.04 -18.54 -2.60
C SER A 98 -8.81 -17.43 -3.63
N ASP A 99 -9.75 -16.47 -3.69
CA ASP A 99 -9.60 -15.23 -4.46
C ASP A 99 -8.80 -14.16 -3.70
N GLU A 100 -8.17 -14.54 -2.58
CA GLU A 100 -7.32 -13.63 -1.79
C GLU A 100 -6.19 -13.06 -2.65
N LYS A 101 -6.06 -11.74 -2.59
CA LYS A 101 -5.00 -11.02 -3.27
C LYS A 101 -3.98 -10.51 -2.26
N GLU A 102 -2.70 -10.65 -2.59
CA GLU A 102 -1.65 -10.05 -1.80
C GLU A 102 -1.71 -8.51 -1.91
N TYR A 103 -1.66 -7.84 -0.76
CA TYR A 103 -1.58 -6.38 -0.71
C TYR A 103 -0.12 -5.95 -0.83
N VAL A 104 0.26 -5.46 -2.02
CA VAL A 104 1.62 -4.97 -2.30
C VAL A 104 1.58 -3.45 -2.46
N PRO A 105 2.36 -2.69 -1.66
CA PRO A 105 2.49 -1.24 -1.86
C PRO A 105 3.07 -0.91 -3.24
N HIS A 106 2.70 0.26 -3.78
CA HIS A 106 3.40 0.83 -4.91
C HIS A 106 4.72 1.47 -4.43
N VAL A 107 5.85 1.08 -4.99
CA VAL A 107 7.18 1.55 -4.53
C VAL A 107 7.75 2.54 -5.54
N ILE A 108 8.14 3.72 -5.05
CA ILE A 108 8.95 4.69 -5.81
C ILE A 108 10.41 4.42 -5.46
N GLU A 109 11.19 4.05 -6.48
CA GLU A 109 12.59 3.69 -6.33
C GLU A 109 13.53 4.85 -6.69
N GLY A 110 14.76 4.76 -6.16
CA GLY A 110 15.88 5.64 -6.46
C GLY A 110 15.70 7.06 -5.94
N PRO A 111 16.70 7.94 -6.17
CA PRO A 111 16.61 9.33 -5.78
C PRO A 111 15.57 10.06 -6.63
N GLN A 112 14.59 10.70 -5.98
CA GLN A 112 13.49 11.41 -6.62
C GLN A 112 13.18 12.73 -5.92
N ARG A 113 12.70 13.70 -6.68
CA ARG A 113 12.03 14.90 -6.18
C ARG A 113 10.57 14.84 -6.62
N ILE A 114 9.68 14.68 -5.66
CA ILE A 114 8.26 14.41 -5.89
C ILE A 114 7.45 15.66 -5.54
N ALA A 115 6.87 16.30 -6.55
CA ALA A 115 5.86 17.33 -6.36
C ALA A 115 4.53 16.67 -6.00
N ALA A 116 4.08 16.80 -4.78
CA ALA A 116 2.87 16.14 -4.28
C ALA A 116 1.71 17.13 -4.14
N LEU A 117 0.68 16.96 -4.97
CA LEU A 117 -0.55 17.74 -5.01
C LEU A 117 -1.70 16.87 -4.51
N PHE A 118 -2.50 17.40 -3.59
CA PHE A 118 -3.67 16.72 -3.01
C PHE A 118 -4.91 17.60 -3.13
N ASP A 119 -6.08 16.98 -3.18
CA ASP A 119 -7.38 17.63 -3.05
C ASP A 119 -7.55 18.84 -3.99
N VAL A 120 -7.35 18.60 -5.29
CA VAL A 120 -7.46 19.61 -6.35
C VAL A 120 -8.91 19.88 -6.71
N HIS A 121 -9.75 18.83 -6.67
CA HIS A 121 -11.19 18.89 -6.93
C HIS A 121 -11.57 19.62 -8.23
N ALA A 122 -10.90 19.32 -9.34
CA ALA A 122 -11.30 19.88 -10.62
C ALA A 122 -12.80 19.60 -10.92
N PRO A 123 -13.59 20.60 -11.29
CA PRO A 123 -13.24 21.91 -11.82
C PRO A 123 -13.16 23.03 -10.76
N TYR A 124 -13.25 22.73 -9.46
CA TYR A 124 -13.31 23.72 -8.38
C TYR A 124 -11.90 24.04 -7.81
N HIS A 125 -10.86 23.82 -8.60
CA HIS A 125 -9.48 24.11 -8.22
C HIS A 125 -9.23 25.61 -8.07
N SER A 126 -8.35 25.97 -7.13
CA SER A 126 -7.91 27.35 -6.92
C SER A 126 -6.76 27.70 -7.85
N ILE A 127 -7.02 28.60 -8.83
CA ILE A 127 -5.97 29.07 -9.75
C ILE A 127 -4.85 29.78 -8.97
N GLU A 128 -5.20 30.61 -7.98
CA GLU A 128 -4.23 31.33 -7.14
C GLU A 128 -3.31 30.37 -6.38
N ALA A 129 -3.88 29.34 -5.72
CA ALA A 129 -3.10 28.36 -4.97
C ALA A 129 -2.23 27.50 -5.87
N LEU A 130 -2.78 27.04 -7.01
CA LEU A 130 -2.01 26.26 -8.00
C LEU A 130 -0.87 27.06 -8.60
N THR A 131 -1.08 28.35 -8.91
CA THR A 131 -0.02 29.22 -9.45
C THR A 131 1.13 29.31 -8.43
N ALA A 132 0.84 29.63 -7.18
CA ALA A 132 1.87 29.70 -6.14
C ALA A 132 2.59 28.37 -5.91
N ALA A 133 1.84 27.24 -5.96
CA ALA A 133 2.43 25.90 -5.85
C ALA A 133 3.38 25.61 -7.02
N LEU A 134 2.96 25.90 -8.23
CA LEU A 134 3.75 25.65 -9.45
C LEU A 134 5.02 26.50 -9.50
N GLU A 135 4.92 27.80 -9.20
CA GLU A 135 6.08 28.69 -9.14
C GLU A 135 7.15 28.16 -8.18
N TRP A 136 6.73 27.77 -6.98
CA TRP A 136 7.64 27.20 -5.99
C TRP A 136 8.20 25.85 -6.41
N LEU A 137 7.37 24.94 -6.95
CA LEU A 137 7.81 23.60 -7.34
C LEU A 137 8.77 23.64 -8.54
N GLN A 138 8.62 24.58 -9.47
CA GLN A 138 9.53 24.74 -10.61
C GLN A 138 10.96 25.03 -10.17
N GLU A 139 11.16 25.79 -9.10
CA GLU A 139 12.49 26.07 -8.53
C GLU A 139 13.21 24.81 -8.04
N HIS A 140 12.43 23.75 -7.75
CA HIS A 140 12.94 22.49 -7.19
C HIS A 140 13.07 21.37 -8.25
N GLU A 141 12.73 21.62 -9.51
CA GLU A 141 12.83 20.68 -10.63
C GLU A 141 12.34 19.27 -10.29
N PRO A 142 11.06 19.04 -9.99
CA PRO A 142 10.55 17.75 -9.58
C PRO A 142 10.69 16.70 -10.69
N THR A 143 11.10 15.49 -10.33
CA THR A 143 11.22 14.37 -11.25
C THR A 143 9.90 13.61 -11.40
N ILE A 144 9.04 13.68 -10.38
CA ILE A 144 7.72 13.04 -10.34
C ILE A 144 6.67 14.09 -9.98
N LEU A 145 5.55 14.10 -10.72
CA LEU A 145 4.32 14.75 -10.30
C LEU A 145 3.41 13.70 -9.68
N LEU A 146 3.16 13.80 -8.40
CA LEU A 146 2.23 12.94 -7.67
C LEU A 146 0.89 13.67 -7.47
N ILE A 147 -0.17 13.12 -8.04
CA ILE A 147 -1.55 13.45 -7.68
C ILE A 147 -1.95 12.50 -6.56
N GLY A 148 -2.04 13.02 -5.35
CA GLY A 148 -2.22 12.25 -4.12
C GLY A 148 -3.67 11.92 -3.76
N GLY A 149 -4.59 12.06 -4.70
CA GLY A 149 -6.02 11.78 -4.57
C GLY A 149 -6.90 13.03 -4.61
N ASP A 150 -8.18 12.80 -4.86
CA ASP A 150 -9.23 13.83 -5.02
C ASP A 150 -8.85 14.90 -6.04
N PHE A 151 -8.38 14.42 -7.20
CA PHE A 151 -8.08 15.33 -8.33
C PHE A 151 -9.35 15.82 -9.01
N PHE A 152 -10.34 14.94 -9.20
CA PHE A 152 -11.68 15.28 -9.67
C PHE A 152 -12.64 15.41 -8.49
N ASP A 153 -13.61 16.29 -8.60
CA ASP A 153 -14.66 16.39 -7.59
C ASP A 153 -15.78 15.36 -7.80
N PHE A 154 -16.18 15.14 -9.05
CA PHE A 154 -17.29 14.27 -9.43
C PHE A 154 -18.56 14.51 -8.59
N TYR A 155 -18.89 15.79 -8.38
CA TYR A 155 -20.08 16.19 -7.64
C TYR A 155 -21.34 15.53 -8.16
N GLY A 156 -21.51 15.50 -9.48
CA GLY A 156 -22.67 14.89 -10.14
C GLY A 156 -22.82 13.40 -9.92
N LEU A 157 -21.75 12.68 -9.51
CA LEU A 157 -21.74 11.24 -9.21
C LEU A 157 -21.85 10.94 -7.72
N SER A 158 -21.89 11.98 -6.87
CA SER A 158 -22.01 11.80 -5.44
C SER A 158 -23.36 11.15 -5.07
N ARG A 159 -23.43 10.48 -3.92
CA ARG A 159 -24.66 9.91 -3.37
C ARG A 159 -25.56 10.96 -2.67
N PHE A 160 -25.07 12.17 -2.51
CA PHE A 160 -25.83 13.27 -1.90
C PHE A 160 -26.77 13.93 -2.89
N MET A 161 -27.67 14.79 -2.40
CA MET A 161 -28.55 15.61 -3.23
C MET A 161 -27.73 16.49 -4.15
N LYS A 162 -28.11 16.57 -5.42
CA LYS A 162 -27.36 17.24 -6.48
C LYS A 162 -28.04 18.51 -6.92
N ASP A 163 -27.27 19.54 -7.07
CA ASP A 163 -27.68 20.76 -7.75
C ASP A 163 -27.68 20.52 -9.27
N PRO A 164 -28.82 20.69 -9.97
CA PRO A 164 -28.91 20.42 -11.41
C PRO A 164 -28.06 21.38 -12.25
N ASP A 165 -27.72 22.55 -11.71
CA ASP A 165 -26.93 23.58 -12.43
C ASP A 165 -25.41 23.31 -12.37
N LYS A 166 -24.99 22.27 -11.67
CA LYS A 166 -23.59 21.88 -11.61
C LYS A 166 -23.13 21.15 -12.88
N ARG A 167 -21.83 21.20 -13.15
CA ARG A 167 -21.22 20.60 -14.34
C ARG A 167 -21.43 19.11 -14.41
N SER A 168 -21.51 18.60 -15.64
CA SER A 168 -21.57 17.17 -15.89
C SER A 168 -20.21 16.50 -15.63
N PRO A 169 -20.17 15.21 -15.26
CA PRO A 169 -18.92 14.47 -15.10
C PRO A 169 -18.04 14.48 -16.36
N ALA A 170 -18.63 14.51 -17.54
CA ALA A 170 -17.89 14.60 -18.80
C ALA A 170 -17.15 15.93 -18.97
N GLU A 171 -17.73 17.01 -18.48
CA GLU A 171 -17.09 18.33 -18.47
C GLU A 171 -16.04 18.45 -17.37
N GLU A 172 -16.28 17.87 -16.20
CA GLU A 172 -15.28 17.77 -15.14
C GLU A 172 -14.03 17.02 -15.63
N ILE A 173 -14.21 15.89 -16.32
CA ILE A 173 -13.09 15.13 -16.92
C ILE A 173 -12.37 16.00 -17.99
N ARG A 174 -13.09 16.75 -18.83
CA ARG A 174 -12.46 17.61 -19.83
C ARG A 174 -11.55 18.65 -19.17
N ILE A 175 -12.06 19.36 -18.18
CA ILE A 175 -11.30 20.38 -17.45
C ILE A 175 -10.13 19.77 -16.69
N GLY A 176 -10.34 18.64 -15.99
CA GLY A 176 -9.27 17.97 -15.27
C GLY A 176 -8.15 17.47 -16.18
N VAL A 177 -8.47 16.97 -17.38
CA VAL A 177 -7.46 16.60 -18.38
C VAL A 177 -6.66 17.81 -18.83
N GLU A 178 -7.31 18.94 -19.12
CA GLU A 178 -6.64 20.19 -19.49
C GLU A 178 -5.73 20.69 -18.36
N LEU A 179 -6.22 20.64 -17.13
CA LEU A 179 -5.44 20.99 -15.94
C LEU A 179 -4.22 20.07 -15.77
N LEU A 180 -4.39 18.76 -15.88
CA LEU A 180 -3.27 17.81 -15.73
C LEU A 180 -2.20 18.01 -16.81
N LYS A 181 -2.62 18.33 -18.04
CA LYS A 181 -1.69 18.73 -19.11
C LYS A 181 -0.93 20.01 -18.78
N ALA A 182 -1.62 21.01 -18.24
CA ALA A 182 -0.98 22.26 -17.81
C ALA A 182 0.04 22.03 -16.69
N LEU A 183 -0.30 21.23 -15.69
CA LEU A 183 0.62 20.84 -14.61
C LEU A 183 1.85 20.11 -15.14
N TYR A 184 1.65 19.17 -16.08
CA TYR A 184 2.75 18.43 -16.71
C TYR A 184 3.68 19.34 -17.50
N VAL A 185 3.11 20.26 -18.31
CA VAL A 185 3.90 21.23 -19.10
C VAL A 185 4.67 22.19 -18.18
N ALA A 186 4.08 22.61 -17.09
CA ALA A 186 4.71 23.53 -16.14
C ALA A 186 5.90 22.88 -15.40
N LEU A 187 5.72 21.68 -14.89
CA LEU A 187 6.72 21.00 -14.04
C LEU A 187 7.69 20.13 -14.81
N LYS A 188 7.31 19.67 -16.02
CA LYS A 188 8.13 18.76 -16.88
C LYS A 188 8.67 17.53 -16.14
N PRO A 189 7.87 16.82 -15.35
CA PRO A 189 8.33 15.66 -14.60
C PRO A 189 8.65 14.51 -15.58
N LYS A 190 9.49 13.57 -15.13
CA LYS A 190 9.77 12.33 -15.87
C LYS A 190 8.60 11.35 -15.82
N ASN A 191 7.82 11.39 -14.73
CA ASN A 191 6.66 10.53 -14.53
C ASN A 191 5.53 11.27 -13.81
N VAL A 192 4.29 10.85 -14.06
CA VAL A 192 3.09 11.31 -13.35
C VAL A 192 2.47 10.10 -12.67
N ILE A 193 2.39 10.14 -11.35
CA ILE A 193 1.71 9.13 -10.55
C ILE A 193 0.34 9.69 -10.14
N PHE A 194 -0.72 9.01 -10.57
CA PHE A 194 -2.09 9.38 -10.22
C PHE A 194 -2.66 8.35 -9.24
N LYS A 195 -2.78 8.72 -7.99
CA LYS A 195 -3.46 7.94 -6.97
C LYS A 195 -4.89 8.42 -6.83
N MET A 196 -5.85 7.49 -6.88
CA MET A 196 -7.26 7.83 -6.67
C MET A 196 -7.52 8.18 -5.20
N GLY A 197 -8.29 9.25 -5.00
CA GLY A 197 -8.94 9.57 -3.73
C GLY A 197 -10.41 9.11 -3.73
N ASN A 198 -11.12 9.41 -2.65
CA ASN A 198 -12.52 8.97 -2.53
C ASN A 198 -13.48 9.70 -3.50
N HIS A 199 -13.14 10.90 -3.94
CA HIS A 199 -13.93 11.59 -4.98
C HIS A 199 -13.67 10.99 -6.36
N ASP A 200 -12.43 10.66 -6.69
CA ASP A 200 -12.10 9.99 -7.96
C ASP A 200 -12.79 8.62 -8.06
N GLU A 201 -12.88 7.87 -6.93
CA GLU A 201 -13.56 6.58 -6.86
C GLU A 201 -15.08 6.67 -7.15
N ARG A 202 -15.70 7.86 -7.03
CA ARG A 202 -17.14 8.05 -7.33
C ARG A 202 -17.46 7.67 -8.76
N PHE A 203 -16.53 7.89 -9.69
CA PHE A 203 -16.71 7.54 -11.10
C PHE A 203 -16.89 6.03 -11.28
N GLU A 204 -15.98 5.23 -10.71
CA GLU A 204 -16.05 3.77 -10.80
C GLU A 204 -17.22 3.20 -9.98
N HIS A 205 -17.46 3.71 -8.79
CA HIS A 205 -18.59 3.28 -7.96
C HIS A 205 -19.94 3.54 -8.65
N PHE A 206 -20.09 4.67 -9.31
CA PHE A 206 -21.28 4.97 -10.09
C PHE A 206 -21.46 3.98 -11.26
N LEU A 207 -20.39 3.69 -11.99
CA LEU A 207 -20.44 2.72 -13.09
C LEU A 207 -20.81 1.33 -12.55
N TRP A 208 -20.19 0.84 -11.50
CA TRP A 208 -20.50 -0.46 -10.91
C TRP A 208 -21.95 -0.56 -10.44
N GLN A 209 -22.47 0.48 -9.82
CA GLN A 209 -23.88 0.52 -9.41
C GLN A 209 -24.78 0.44 -10.63
N LYS A 210 -24.52 1.21 -11.69
CA LYS A 210 -25.34 1.22 -12.90
C LYS A 210 -25.21 -0.08 -13.71
N MET A 211 -24.02 -0.62 -13.81
CA MET A 211 -23.80 -1.93 -14.45
C MET A 211 -24.53 -3.06 -13.69
N GLY A 212 -24.57 -3.02 -12.37
CA GLY A 212 -25.35 -3.97 -11.57
C GLY A 212 -26.85 -3.89 -11.81
N GLU A 213 -27.38 -2.72 -12.21
CA GLU A 213 -28.79 -2.54 -12.61
C GLU A 213 -29.07 -3.05 -14.05
N MET A 214 -28.03 -3.25 -14.87
CA MET A 214 -28.12 -3.66 -16.28
C MET A 214 -27.90 -5.17 -16.41
N SER A 215 -28.93 -5.95 -16.15
CA SER A 215 -28.86 -7.43 -16.17
C SER A 215 -28.28 -7.95 -17.49
N GLY A 216 -27.16 -8.68 -17.41
CA GLY A 216 -26.49 -9.34 -18.53
C GLY A 216 -25.56 -8.45 -19.38
N LEU A 217 -25.58 -7.13 -19.22
CA LEU A 217 -24.66 -6.24 -19.95
C LEU A 217 -23.33 -6.05 -19.22
N GLN A 218 -23.26 -6.38 -17.92
CA GLN A 218 -22.03 -6.29 -17.13
C GLN A 218 -20.89 -7.19 -17.64
N ASP A 219 -21.23 -8.20 -18.46
CA ASP A 219 -20.24 -9.14 -19.01
C ASP A 219 -19.60 -8.64 -20.32
N LEU A 220 -20.11 -7.55 -20.90
CA LEU A 220 -19.53 -6.94 -22.08
C LEU A 220 -18.14 -6.35 -21.74
N GLU A 221 -17.11 -6.80 -22.46
CA GLU A 221 -15.74 -6.32 -22.25
C GLU A 221 -15.59 -4.82 -22.49
N GLU A 222 -16.33 -4.29 -23.47
CA GLU A 222 -16.35 -2.87 -23.80
C GLU A 222 -16.79 -2.00 -22.62
N LEU A 223 -17.70 -2.48 -21.77
CA LEU A 223 -18.11 -1.77 -20.57
C LEU A 223 -17.08 -1.85 -19.46
N LYS A 224 -16.33 -2.95 -19.37
CA LYS A 224 -15.24 -3.12 -18.42
C LYS A 224 -14.05 -2.20 -18.72
N GLU A 225 -13.91 -1.79 -19.97
CA GLU A 225 -12.88 -0.82 -20.39
C GLU A 225 -13.22 0.62 -20.00
N ILE A 226 -14.46 0.92 -19.65
CA ILE A 226 -14.86 2.26 -19.21
C ILE A 226 -14.37 2.49 -17.77
N THR A 227 -13.14 2.90 -17.63
CA THR A 227 -12.51 3.28 -16.36
C THR A 227 -11.96 4.68 -16.44
N LEU A 228 -11.82 5.34 -15.28
CA LEU A 228 -11.20 6.67 -15.24
C LEU A 228 -9.76 6.61 -15.81
N GLU A 229 -9.02 5.57 -15.49
CA GLU A 229 -7.68 5.34 -16.02
C GLU A 229 -7.64 5.32 -17.55
N ASN A 230 -8.48 4.50 -18.19
CA ASN A 230 -8.50 4.36 -19.64
C ASN A 230 -8.92 5.67 -20.33
N ILE A 231 -9.87 6.39 -19.73
CA ILE A 231 -10.28 7.71 -20.23
C ILE A 231 -9.13 8.70 -20.15
N LEU A 232 -8.41 8.75 -19.02
CA LEU A 232 -7.26 9.64 -18.85
C LEU A 232 -6.14 9.29 -19.83
N ARG A 233 -5.73 8.02 -19.90
CA ARG A 233 -4.70 7.56 -20.83
C ARG A 233 -5.02 7.92 -22.27
N LYS A 234 -6.26 7.70 -22.70
CA LYS A 234 -6.72 8.05 -24.06
C LYS A 234 -6.67 9.56 -24.34
N ARG A 235 -7.05 10.41 -23.36
CA ARG A 235 -7.12 11.87 -23.54
C ARG A 235 -5.78 12.57 -23.33
N LEU A 236 -4.91 12.03 -22.49
CA LEU A 236 -3.57 12.57 -22.25
C LEU A 236 -2.61 12.19 -23.37
N GLY A 237 -2.85 11.05 -24.04
CA GLY A 237 -1.96 10.52 -25.08
C GLY A 237 -0.74 9.81 -24.48
N HIS A 238 0.17 9.36 -25.33
CA HIS A 238 1.39 8.65 -24.94
C HIS A 238 2.51 9.58 -24.45
N GLU A 239 2.33 10.90 -24.63
CA GLU A 239 3.35 11.90 -24.30
C GLU A 239 3.49 12.12 -22.78
N ILE A 240 2.42 11.86 -22.03
CA ILE A 240 2.43 11.97 -20.57
C ILE A 240 2.56 10.56 -19.97
N PRO A 241 3.70 10.24 -19.38
CA PRO A 241 3.93 8.95 -18.74
C PRO A 241 3.10 8.87 -17.46
N LEU A 242 1.91 8.26 -17.57
CA LEU A 242 0.93 8.16 -16.48
C LEU A 242 1.01 6.79 -15.83
N GLU A 243 1.29 6.77 -14.55
CA GLU A 243 1.18 5.61 -13.67
C GLU A 243 -0.06 5.77 -12.78
N PHE A 244 -0.97 4.80 -12.82
CA PHE A 244 -2.29 4.96 -12.21
C PHE A 244 -2.49 3.94 -11.07
N ILE A 245 -2.88 4.44 -9.90
CA ILE A 245 -3.04 3.62 -8.68
C ILE A 245 -4.51 3.64 -8.25
N ARG A 246 -5.20 2.49 -8.43
CA ARG A 246 -6.65 2.36 -8.31
C ARG A 246 -7.14 1.77 -6.98
N ASP A 247 -6.37 0.92 -6.35
CA ASP A 247 -6.82 -0.08 -5.39
C ASP A 247 -6.50 0.27 -3.93
N LYS A 248 -6.52 1.55 -3.59
CA LYS A 248 -6.23 2.05 -2.23
C LYS A 248 -4.88 1.63 -1.66
N ARG A 249 -4.00 1.03 -2.50
CA ARG A 249 -2.66 0.70 -2.01
C ARG A 249 -1.91 1.97 -1.64
N ILE A 250 -1.09 1.86 -0.59
CA ILE A 250 -0.18 2.93 -0.22
C ILE A 250 0.96 3.03 -1.25
N ILE A 251 1.49 4.24 -1.40
CA ILE A 251 2.73 4.47 -2.13
C ILE A 251 3.86 4.53 -1.08
N LYS A 252 4.95 3.85 -1.35
CA LYS A 252 6.17 3.91 -0.55
C LYS A 252 7.26 4.67 -1.29
N ALA A 253 7.79 5.72 -0.67
CA ALA A 253 9.00 6.40 -1.10
C ALA A 253 10.03 6.26 0.04
N GLY A 254 10.99 5.33 -0.10
CA GLY A 254 11.88 4.99 1.00
C GLY A 254 11.15 4.62 2.28
N ASN A 255 11.42 5.36 3.36
CA ASN A 255 10.76 5.17 4.66
C ASN A 255 9.45 5.93 4.84
N LEU A 256 8.96 6.65 3.81
CA LEU A 256 7.71 7.40 3.84
C LEU A 256 6.56 6.62 3.20
N ASN A 257 5.41 6.59 3.88
CA ASN A 257 4.17 6.05 3.36
C ASN A 257 3.26 7.20 2.90
N ILE A 258 2.83 7.16 1.64
CA ILE A 258 1.96 8.19 1.05
C ILE A 258 0.58 7.58 0.85
N THR A 259 -0.43 8.23 1.42
CA THR A 259 -1.85 7.84 1.33
C THR A 259 -2.68 9.05 0.92
N HIS A 260 -3.90 8.85 0.46
CA HIS A 260 -4.83 9.98 0.39
C HIS A 260 -5.39 10.33 1.77
N GLY A 261 -5.73 9.32 2.58
CA GLY A 261 -6.27 9.47 3.93
C GLY A 261 -7.60 8.77 4.15
N HIS A 262 -8.36 8.49 3.10
CA HIS A 262 -9.63 7.77 3.15
C HIS A 262 -9.47 6.25 3.27
N GLU A 263 -8.27 5.73 3.09
CA GLU A 263 -7.96 4.29 3.18
C GLU A 263 -8.07 3.76 4.62
N PHE A 264 -7.93 4.64 5.61
CA PHE A 264 -8.04 4.23 7.00
C PHE A 264 -9.50 4.00 7.42
N PRO A 265 -9.83 2.88 8.08
CA PRO A 265 -11.16 2.66 8.63
C PRO A 265 -11.57 3.81 9.55
N SER A 266 -12.78 4.35 9.37
CA SER A 266 -13.30 5.50 10.13
C SER A 266 -12.49 6.80 9.98
N GLY A 267 -11.66 6.89 8.94
CA GLY A 267 -10.85 8.06 8.61
C GLY A 267 -9.76 8.39 9.63
N ILE A 268 -9.16 9.55 9.45
CA ILE A 268 -8.16 10.11 10.37
C ILE A 268 -8.89 11.03 11.35
N ALA A 269 -9.26 10.49 12.51
CA ALA A 269 -9.98 11.25 13.53
C ALA A 269 -9.04 12.22 14.26
N SER A 270 -8.92 13.44 13.74
CA SER A 270 -8.32 14.56 14.51
C SER A 270 -8.86 15.89 14.00
N PRO A 271 -9.77 16.53 14.74
CA PRO A 271 -10.40 17.78 14.30
C PRO A 271 -9.43 18.97 14.27
N VAL A 272 -8.36 18.93 15.05
CA VAL A 272 -7.41 20.05 15.20
C VAL A 272 -6.12 19.80 14.44
N ASN A 273 -5.40 18.73 14.73
CA ASN A 273 -4.15 18.37 14.06
C ASN A 273 -4.29 17.01 13.35
N VAL A 274 -4.49 17.06 12.03
CA VAL A 274 -4.70 15.85 11.21
C VAL A 274 -3.45 14.98 11.18
N ALA A 275 -2.27 15.58 11.12
CA ALA A 275 -1.00 14.84 11.12
C ALA A 275 -0.85 14.02 12.40
N ARG A 276 -1.24 14.54 13.57
CA ARG A 276 -1.27 13.75 14.82
C ARG A 276 -2.24 12.57 14.71
N GLY A 277 -3.41 12.78 14.10
CA GLY A 277 -4.36 11.70 13.84
C GLY A 277 -3.79 10.64 12.93
N LEU A 278 -3.07 11.05 11.89
CA LEU A 278 -2.36 10.14 10.98
C LEU A 278 -1.27 9.33 11.71
N TYR A 279 -0.48 9.97 12.58
CA TYR A 279 0.51 9.29 13.41
C TYR A 279 -0.11 8.15 14.24
N LEU A 280 -1.23 8.42 14.90
CA LEU A 280 -1.93 7.41 15.71
C LEU A 280 -2.43 6.21 14.90
N ARG A 281 -2.70 6.39 13.60
CA ARG A 281 -3.14 5.33 12.67
C ARG A 281 -1.98 4.62 12.00
N ALA A 282 -1.08 5.37 11.38
CA ALA A 282 0.01 4.84 10.58
C ALA A 282 1.15 4.27 11.43
N LYS A 283 1.49 4.90 12.57
CA LYS A 283 2.62 4.54 13.44
C LYS A 283 3.95 4.40 12.69
N ALA A 284 4.08 5.16 11.63
CA ALA A 284 5.22 5.22 10.74
C ALA A 284 5.25 6.59 10.07
N ASN A 285 6.37 6.96 9.43
CA ASN A 285 6.42 8.15 8.60
C ASN A 285 5.33 8.09 7.53
N ALA A 286 4.46 9.10 7.48
CA ALA A 286 3.35 9.11 6.55
C ALA A 286 2.90 10.52 6.17
N ILE A 287 2.39 10.67 4.96
CA ILE A 287 1.80 11.91 4.43
C ILE A 287 0.42 11.62 3.84
N CYS A 288 -0.52 12.52 4.04
CA CYS A 288 -1.86 12.41 3.46
C CYS A 288 -2.46 13.78 3.06
N GLY A 289 -3.52 13.74 2.25
CA GLY A 289 -4.46 14.83 1.96
C GLY A 289 -5.80 14.64 2.66
N HIS A 290 -6.91 14.67 1.91
CA HIS A 290 -8.29 14.35 2.27
C HIS A 290 -8.94 15.30 3.28
N SER A 291 -8.20 15.77 4.26
CA SER A 291 -8.75 16.64 5.32
C SER A 291 -8.63 18.13 5.01
N HIS A 292 -8.02 18.48 3.89
CA HIS A 292 -7.82 19.87 3.43
C HIS A 292 -7.11 20.78 4.45
N LYS A 293 -6.27 20.19 5.32
CA LYS A 293 -5.57 20.91 6.38
C LYS A 293 -4.09 20.62 6.37
N ASN A 294 -3.28 21.65 6.23
CA ASN A 294 -1.85 21.55 6.39
C ASN A 294 -1.50 21.43 7.88
N SER A 295 -0.81 20.37 8.24
CA SER A 295 -0.26 20.16 9.59
C SER A 295 0.91 19.18 9.56
N GLU A 296 1.70 19.22 10.64
CA GLU A 296 2.82 18.31 10.88
C GLU A 296 2.80 17.84 12.34
N HIS A 297 3.29 16.62 12.57
CA HIS A 297 3.44 16.05 13.89
C HIS A 297 4.63 15.11 13.92
N SER A 298 5.55 15.33 14.86
CA SER A 298 6.72 14.49 15.09
C SER A 298 6.73 13.98 16.51
N GLU A 299 7.03 12.69 16.66
CA GLU A 299 7.13 12.06 17.98
C GLU A 299 8.19 10.96 17.93
N THR A 300 8.92 10.80 19.04
CA THR A 300 9.93 9.76 19.17
C THR A 300 9.33 8.54 19.85
N ASP A 301 9.54 7.36 19.27
CA ASP A 301 9.11 6.10 19.88
C ASP A 301 10.00 5.70 21.08
N ILE A 302 9.62 4.64 21.80
CA ILE A 302 10.37 4.15 22.96
C ILE A 302 11.78 3.66 22.60
N ASN A 303 12.06 3.39 21.32
CA ASN A 303 13.36 2.94 20.83
C ASN A 303 14.24 4.10 20.35
N GLY A 304 13.75 5.34 20.45
CA GLY A 304 14.46 6.53 20.02
C GLY A 304 14.31 6.85 18.53
N HIS A 305 13.44 6.16 17.78
CA HIS A 305 13.18 6.46 16.38
C HIS A 305 12.17 7.60 16.29
N MET A 306 12.53 8.66 15.59
CA MET A 306 11.63 9.76 15.31
C MET A 306 10.70 9.38 14.16
N ILE A 307 9.39 9.51 14.41
CA ILE A 307 8.34 9.32 13.41
C ILE A 307 7.70 10.67 13.15
N THR A 308 7.66 11.07 11.89
CA THR A 308 7.00 12.30 11.47
C THR A 308 5.87 12.01 10.51
N THR A 309 4.76 12.71 10.69
CA THR A 309 3.60 12.63 9.82
C THR A 309 3.16 14.01 9.36
N TRP A 310 2.64 14.06 8.13
CA TRP A 310 2.22 15.29 7.47
C TRP A 310 0.80 15.16 6.93
N SER A 311 0.02 16.21 7.04
CA SER A 311 -1.22 16.40 6.30
C SER A 311 -1.04 17.62 5.40
N VAL A 312 -1.30 17.46 4.12
CA VAL A 312 -1.19 18.53 3.13
C VAL A 312 -2.51 19.28 3.04
N GLY A 313 -2.46 20.59 2.81
CA GLY A 313 -3.64 21.38 2.48
C GLY A 313 -4.19 21.05 1.10
N CYS A 314 -5.39 21.53 0.79
CA CYS A 314 -6.00 21.33 -0.52
C CYS A 314 -5.51 22.36 -1.56
N LEU A 315 -5.91 22.14 -2.81
CA LEU A 315 -5.70 23.09 -3.92
C LEU A 315 -7.02 23.47 -4.59
N CYS A 316 -8.13 23.28 -3.87
CA CYS A 316 -9.49 23.60 -4.30
C CYS A 316 -10.04 24.88 -3.64
N ASP A 317 -11.28 25.23 -3.99
CA ASP A 317 -12.04 26.29 -3.30
C ASP A 317 -12.15 26.00 -1.80
N LEU A 318 -11.83 26.99 -0.97
CA LEU A 318 -11.88 26.87 0.49
C LEU A 318 -13.29 27.04 1.07
N HIS A 319 -14.24 27.59 0.32
CA HIS A 319 -15.58 27.92 0.81
C HIS A 319 -16.69 27.34 -0.09
N PRO A 320 -16.70 26.01 -0.34
CA PRO A 320 -17.75 25.42 -1.16
C PRO A 320 -19.13 25.58 -0.51
N LEU A 321 -20.17 25.69 -1.31
CA LEU A 321 -21.55 25.94 -0.83
C LEU A 321 -22.04 24.92 0.20
N TYR A 322 -21.59 23.67 0.13
CA TYR A 322 -21.98 22.61 1.07
C TYR A 322 -21.25 22.70 2.42
N MET A 323 -20.14 23.43 2.49
CA MET A 323 -19.34 23.60 3.71
C MET A 323 -18.65 24.97 3.74
N PRO A 324 -19.42 26.08 3.76
CA PRO A 324 -18.86 27.43 3.65
C PRO A 324 -18.07 27.87 4.87
N ILE A 325 -18.33 27.25 6.05
CA ILE A 325 -17.59 27.50 7.29
C ILE A 325 -16.81 26.23 7.61
N ASN A 326 -15.50 26.30 7.41
CA ASN A 326 -14.59 25.17 7.65
C ASN A 326 -13.23 25.69 8.13
N SER A 327 -12.29 24.77 8.31
CA SER A 327 -10.91 25.09 8.72
C SER A 327 -9.89 24.64 7.66
N TRP A 328 -10.29 24.62 6.39
CA TRP A 328 -9.46 24.28 5.26
C TRP A 328 -8.38 25.33 5.00
N ASN A 329 -7.30 24.89 4.42
CA ASN A 329 -6.25 25.77 3.94
C ASN A 329 -5.54 25.17 2.74
N HIS A 330 -4.96 26.04 1.93
CA HIS A 330 -4.17 25.61 0.78
C HIS A 330 -2.78 25.11 1.21
N GLY A 331 -2.28 24.11 0.50
CA GLY A 331 -0.95 23.56 0.73
C GLY A 331 -0.45 22.69 -0.40
N VAL A 332 0.84 22.48 -0.40
CA VAL A 332 1.58 21.66 -1.36
C VAL A 332 2.75 21.01 -0.66
N ALA A 333 3.21 19.85 -1.11
CA ALA A 333 4.40 19.23 -0.57
C ALA A 333 5.44 18.90 -1.65
N LEU A 334 6.70 19.06 -1.28
CA LEU A 334 7.84 18.52 -2.01
C LEU A 334 8.46 17.41 -1.15
N ILE A 335 8.63 16.24 -1.75
CA ILE A 335 9.23 15.08 -1.09
C ILE A 335 10.52 14.77 -1.82
N THR A 336 11.64 14.78 -1.10
CA THR A 336 12.95 14.43 -1.66
C THR A 336 13.35 13.07 -1.10
N LEU A 337 13.53 12.10 -2.00
CA LEU A 337 14.04 10.76 -1.70
C LEU A 337 15.50 10.68 -2.14
N ASP A 338 16.40 10.29 -1.25
CA ASP A 338 17.81 10.08 -1.55
C ASP A 338 18.14 8.63 -1.98
N GLU A 339 19.41 8.36 -2.29
CA GLU A 339 19.90 7.04 -2.70
C GLU A 339 19.83 5.99 -1.58
N ASP A 340 19.88 6.43 -0.33
CA ASP A 340 19.84 5.57 0.86
C ASP A 340 18.40 5.27 1.33
N GLY A 341 17.39 5.84 0.65
CA GLY A 341 15.98 5.70 1.00
C GLY A 341 15.53 6.64 2.13
N ASN A 342 16.32 7.65 2.50
CA ASN A 342 15.89 8.68 3.43
C ASN A 342 15.01 9.69 2.70
N VAL A 343 14.06 10.24 3.44
CA VAL A 343 13.08 11.18 2.88
C VAL A 343 13.10 12.49 3.67
N ASP A 344 13.17 13.60 2.94
CA ASP A 344 12.86 14.95 3.43
C ASP A 344 11.50 15.40 2.88
N VAL A 345 10.66 15.97 3.73
CA VAL A 345 9.32 16.46 3.35
C VAL A 345 9.19 17.94 3.67
N GLN A 346 9.04 18.74 2.66
CA GLN A 346 8.69 20.15 2.78
C GLN A 346 7.18 20.31 2.58
N ASN A 347 6.43 20.36 3.66
CA ASN A 347 4.98 20.55 3.64
C ASN A 347 4.65 22.04 3.78
N LYS A 348 4.36 22.71 2.69
CA LYS A 348 4.18 24.16 2.61
C LYS A 348 2.72 24.55 2.63
N ARG A 349 2.42 25.59 3.42
CA ARG A 349 1.12 26.26 3.40
C ARG A 349 1.13 27.34 2.33
N ILE A 350 -0.02 27.53 1.67
CA ILE A 350 -0.23 28.63 0.73
C ILE A 350 -1.23 29.58 1.32
N LYS A 351 -0.92 30.87 1.31
CA LYS A 351 -1.82 31.93 1.79
C LYS A 351 -1.68 33.17 0.91
N ASN A 352 -2.83 33.65 0.40
CA ASN A 352 -2.88 34.84 -0.48
C ASN A 352 -1.87 34.72 -1.66
N GLY A 353 -1.89 33.58 -2.35
CA GLY A 353 -1.01 33.31 -3.49
C GLY A 353 0.49 33.24 -3.16
N ARG A 354 0.87 32.96 -1.91
CA ARG A 354 2.28 32.86 -1.49
C ARG A 354 2.53 31.62 -0.67
N ILE A 355 3.67 31.01 -0.92
CA ILE A 355 4.21 29.92 -0.08
C ILE A 355 4.66 30.49 1.27
N MET A 356 4.30 29.78 2.34
CA MET A 356 4.63 30.16 3.72
C MET A 356 5.55 29.15 4.37
#